data_fe2a02793f30fe7be0c37388dc4b59f9
#
_entry.id   fe2a02793f30fe7be0c37388dc4b59f9
#
_cell.length_a   1.000
_cell.length_b   1.000
_cell.length_c   1.000
_cell.angle_alpha   90.00
_cell.angle_beta   90.00
_cell.angle_gamma   90.00
#
_symmetry.space_group_name_H-M   'P 1'
#
loop_
_entity.id
_entity.type
_entity.pdbx_description
1 polymer ?
#
loop_
_entity_poly.entity_id
_entity_poly.type
_entity_poly.pdbx_seq_one_letter_code
_entity_poly.pdbx_strand_id
1 'polypeptide(L)'
;MTTEGTVHAPDVDQQLAGPPRSGSRQGGRLRVAVVGTGMIAAVHVRAARAAGAEVLGVLGRNRKRSEQVAAQLGLDRGYDDLDAVIADRPDVVHVCTPNDQHHPQALAVIRAGINVVCEKPLAVSAAQAAELEQAAADAGVVATVPFVYRYHPMVREIRARIAGGELGRVLAVHGHYLQDWMLDSDASSWRVDSGAGGRSRAFADIGSHWCDLVEFVTGEQFASVSAVTDIVYPTRPAASGPSFSGTPDPDPIADTTERAEVTTEDTAVATFRTGSGRIGNVVISQVSAGRKNRLWFEVDGMLGSAAFDQEQPESAWFGNETGAQIVVRDPSQGSPDQRRLAVVPSGHPQGYVDAFAAFVADTYTAVMTGTVPEGLPTFTDGARSARIIDTVVASAGDAAWREIR
;
A
#
# COMPACT_ATOMS: atom_id res chain seq x y z
N MET A 1 26.19 24.61 -44.77
CA MET A 1 26.70 24.82 -43.40
C MET A 1 25.51 25.32 -42.55
N THR A 2 24.83 24.43 -41.89
CA THR A 2 23.76 24.70 -40.94
C THR A 2 24.07 23.84 -39.73
N THR A 3 24.38 24.52 -38.61
CA THR A 3 24.72 23.92 -37.32
C THR A 3 23.45 23.51 -36.60
N GLU A 4 23.27 22.22 -36.37
CA GLU A 4 22.26 21.68 -35.49
C GLU A 4 22.66 21.91 -34.01
N GLY A 5 21.82 22.65 -33.31
CA GLY A 5 21.95 22.88 -31.88
C GLY A 5 21.27 21.76 -31.12
N THR A 6 22.05 20.94 -30.43
CA THR A 6 21.57 19.91 -29.49
C THR A 6 21.04 20.61 -28.24
N VAL A 7 19.74 20.50 -27.99
CA VAL A 7 19.13 20.95 -26.74
C VAL A 7 19.34 19.88 -25.68
N HIS A 8 20.17 20.16 -24.69
CA HIS A 8 20.34 19.34 -23.49
C HIS A 8 19.11 19.52 -22.59
N ALA A 9 18.43 18.42 -22.26
CA ALA A 9 17.44 18.39 -21.19
C ALA A 9 18.14 18.59 -19.84
N PRO A 10 17.54 19.32 -18.88
CA PRO A 10 18.15 19.48 -17.56
C PRO A 10 18.11 18.19 -16.76
N ASP A 11 19.25 17.88 -16.18
CA ASP A 11 19.51 16.77 -15.26
C ASP A 11 18.70 17.01 -13.96
N VAL A 12 17.68 16.21 -13.69
CA VAL A 12 16.76 16.34 -12.53
C VAL A 12 17.28 15.56 -11.30
N ASP A 13 18.48 14.97 -11.37
CA ASP A 13 19.00 14.04 -10.36
C ASP A 13 19.88 14.68 -9.25
N GLN A 14 19.84 16.00 -9.06
CA GLN A 14 20.76 16.64 -8.07
C GLN A 14 20.10 17.56 -7.04
N GLN A 15 18.96 17.19 -6.42
CA GLN A 15 18.46 18.00 -5.28
C GLN A 15 17.67 17.19 -4.22
N LEU A 16 18.18 16.08 -3.69
CA LEU A 16 17.61 15.47 -2.47
C LEU A 16 18.70 14.87 -1.53
N ALA A 17 19.89 15.39 -1.50
CA ALA A 17 20.89 15.00 -0.52
C ALA A 17 21.12 16.14 0.49
N GLY A 18 20.30 16.17 1.52
CA GLY A 18 20.67 16.86 2.77
C GLY A 18 21.85 16.13 3.43
N PRO A 19 22.68 16.83 4.27
CA PRO A 19 23.84 16.21 4.86
C PRO A 19 23.46 14.99 5.72
N PRO A 20 24.22 13.87 5.67
CA PRO A 20 23.92 12.70 6.49
C PRO A 20 23.96 13.11 7.97
N ARG A 21 22.86 12.87 8.68
CA ARG A 21 22.81 13.10 10.13
C ARG A 21 23.78 12.14 10.79
N SER A 22 24.79 12.69 11.49
CA SER A 22 25.73 11.96 12.33
C SER A 22 24.96 11.26 13.45
N GLY A 23 24.73 9.94 13.30
CA GLY A 23 24.01 9.14 14.29
C GLY A 23 23.71 7.71 13.91
N SER A 24 24.01 7.24 12.69
CA SER A 24 23.91 5.81 12.38
C SER A 24 24.96 5.05 13.23
N ARG A 25 24.49 4.26 14.19
CA ARG A 25 25.34 3.30 14.92
C ARG A 25 25.93 2.34 13.88
N GLN A 26 27.19 2.51 13.51
CA GLN A 26 27.90 1.58 12.64
C GLN A 26 27.80 0.18 13.25
N GLY A 27 27.05 -0.73 12.60
CA GLY A 27 26.98 -2.15 12.95
C GLY A 27 25.85 -2.57 13.91
N GLY A 28 24.90 -1.70 14.30
CA GLY A 28 23.77 -2.06 15.16
C GLY A 28 22.52 -2.46 14.37
N ARG A 29 21.65 -3.32 14.98
CA ARG A 29 20.29 -3.57 14.46
C ARG A 29 19.47 -2.29 14.56
N LEU A 30 18.60 -2.05 13.56
CA LEU A 30 17.60 -0.96 13.66
C LEU A 30 16.64 -1.25 14.81
N ARG A 31 16.33 -0.22 15.58
CA ARG A 31 15.37 -0.24 16.69
C ARG A 31 14.02 0.24 16.16
N VAL A 32 12.99 -0.57 16.31
CA VAL A 32 11.67 -0.35 15.72
C VAL A 32 10.60 -0.38 16.78
N ALA A 33 9.65 0.55 16.74
CA ALA A 33 8.42 0.51 17.53
C ALA A 33 7.20 0.41 16.60
N VAL A 34 6.13 -0.26 17.06
CA VAL A 34 4.89 -0.43 16.29
C VAL A 34 3.74 0.26 17.02
N VAL A 35 3.02 1.12 16.33
CA VAL A 35 1.84 1.84 16.82
C VAL A 35 0.61 1.22 16.18
N GLY A 36 -0.22 0.54 16.98
CA GLY A 36 -1.34 -0.28 16.53
C GLY A 36 -1.24 -1.70 17.09
N THR A 37 -2.38 -2.34 17.33
CA THR A 37 -2.49 -3.68 17.92
C THR A 37 -3.46 -4.59 17.17
N GLY A 38 -3.79 -4.22 15.92
CA GLY A 38 -4.60 -5.03 15.01
C GLY A 38 -3.80 -6.15 14.33
N MET A 39 -4.45 -6.91 13.46
CA MET A 39 -3.84 -7.99 12.68
C MET A 39 -2.61 -7.52 11.91
N ILE A 40 -2.70 -6.34 11.27
CA ILE A 40 -1.61 -5.83 10.44
C ILE A 40 -0.36 -5.50 11.26
N ALA A 41 -0.51 -5.06 12.52
CA ALA A 41 0.63 -4.82 13.40
C ALA A 41 1.48 -6.09 13.63
N ALA A 42 0.84 -7.26 13.73
CA ALA A 42 1.56 -8.54 13.84
C ALA A 42 2.34 -8.87 12.56
N VAL A 43 1.84 -8.49 11.38
CA VAL A 43 2.55 -8.63 10.11
C VAL A 43 3.77 -7.73 10.08
N HIS A 44 3.65 -6.47 10.51
CA HIS A 44 4.77 -5.54 10.62
C HIS A 44 5.83 -6.02 11.60
N VAL A 45 5.46 -6.51 12.79
CA VAL A 45 6.40 -7.08 13.76
C VAL A 45 7.18 -8.27 13.16
N ARG A 46 6.47 -9.17 12.46
CA ARG A 46 7.11 -10.31 11.78
C ARG A 46 8.08 -9.84 10.71
N ALA A 47 7.67 -8.92 9.86
CA ALA A 47 8.49 -8.39 8.76
C ALA A 47 9.72 -7.63 9.29
N ALA A 48 9.56 -6.81 10.34
CA ALA A 48 10.65 -6.10 10.99
C ALA A 48 11.72 -7.07 11.55
N ARG A 49 11.27 -8.13 12.24
CA ARG A 49 12.18 -9.18 12.74
C ARG A 49 12.87 -9.94 11.60
N ALA A 50 12.13 -10.27 10.54
CA ALA A 50 12.70 -10.93 9.36
C ALA A 50 13.76 -10.06 8.66
N ALA A 51 13.58 -8.74 8.66
CA ALA A 51 14.56 -7.77 8.17
C ALA A 51 15.70 -7.47 9.17
N GLY A 52 15.79 -8.21 10.28
CA GLY A 52 16.88 -8.13 11.26
C GLY A 52 16.77 -7.02 12.29
N ALA A 53 15.63 -6.32 12.39
CA ALA A 53 15.44 -5.26 13.38
C ALA A 53 15.16 -5.81 14.79
N GLU A 54 15.46 -4.97 15.78
CA GLU A 54 15.01 -5.12 17.17
C GLU A 54 13.66 -4.41 17.31
N VAL A 55 12.59 -5.16 17.60
CA VAL A 55 11.28 -4.58 17.87
C VAL A 55 11.14 -4.30 19.34
N LEU A 56 11.17 -3.03 19.72
CA LEU A 56 11.20 -2.54 21.10
C LEU A 56 9.90 -2.78 21.84
N GLY A 57 8.77 -2.60 21.15
CA GLY A 57 7.46 -2.70 21.78
C GLY A 57 6.33 -2.29 20.85
N VAL A 58 5.11 -2.31 21.40
CA VAL A 58 3.87 -1.98 20.69
C VAL A 58 3.01 -1.01 21.50
N LEU A 59 2.35 -0.08 20.79
CA LEU A 59 1.36 0.84 21.36
C LEU A 59 -0.04 0.46 20.89
N GLY A 60 -0.95 0.20 21.82
CA GLY A 60 -2.38 -0.01 21.59
C GLY A 60 -3.21 1.21 22.01
N ARG A 61 -4.54 1.08 21.94
CA ARG A 61 -5.49 2.13 22.34
C ARG A 61 -5.43 2.50 23.84
N ASN A 62 -4.84 1.64 24.66
CA ASN A 62 -4.58 1.88 26.08
C ASN A 62 -3.46 0.94 26.55
N ARG A 63 -2.91 1.21 27.74
CA ARG A 63 -1.80 0.45 28.33
C ARG A 63 -2.09 -1.05 28.43
N LYS A 64 -3.27 -1.43 28.93
CA LYS A 64 -3.66 -2.84 29.10
C LYS A 64 -3.59 -3.59 27.76
N ARG A 65 -4.10 -2.97 26.67
CA ARG A 65 -4.04 -3.55 25.33
C ARG A 65 -2.61 -3.64 24.79
N SER A 66 -1.81 -2.60 25.03
CA SER A 66 -0.39 -2.59 24.68
C SER A 66 0.36 -3.75 25.33
N GLU A 67 0.22 -3.92 26.64
CA GLU A 67 0.87 -4.99 27.42
C GLU A 67 0.40 -6.39 26.96
N GLN A 68 -0.90 -6.57 26.74
CA GLN A 68 -1.48 -7.82 26.28
C GLN A 68 -0.91 -8.24 24.92
N VAL A 69 -0.87 -7.32 23.94
CA VAL A 69 -0.39 -7.61 22.59
C VAL A 69 1.14 -7.72 22.57
N ALA A 70 1.86 -6.96 23.38
CA ALA A 70 3.30 -7.13 23.55
C ALA A 70 3.61 -8.56 24.00
N ALA A 71 2.92 -9.07 25.03
CA ALA A 71 3.09 -10.44 25.50
C ALA A 71 2.77 -11.48 24.41
N GLN A 72 1.67 -11.30 23.66
CA GLN A 72 1.29 -12.20 22.56
C GLN A 72 2.34 -12.24 21.43
N LEU A 73 2.98 -11.12 21.16
CA LEU A 73 4.00 -11.00 20.11
C LEU A 73 5.42 -11.29 20.60
N GLY A 74 5.60 -11.62 21.89
CA GLY A 74 6.91 -11.82 22.50
C GLY A 74 7.76 -10.56 22.44
N LEU A 75 7.17 -9.40 22.81
CA LEU A 75 7.82 -8.10 22.94
C LEU A 75 7.94 -7.75 24.41
N ASP A 76 9.02 -7.07 24.79
CA ASP A 76 9.30 -6.74 26.18
C ASP A 76 8.44 -5.57 26.69
N ARG A 77 7.86 -4.76 25.76
CA ARG A 77 7.22 -3.50 26.14
C ARG A 77 5.89 -3.26 25.46
N GLY A 78 4.86 -2.95 26.25
CA GLY A 78 3.65 -2.24 25.86
C GLY A 78 3.77 -0.77 26.25
N TYR A 79 3.65 0.16 25.28
CA TYR A 79 3.74 1.59 25.52
C TYR A 79 2.42 2.15 26.06
N ASP A 80 2.52 3.24 26.84
CA ASP A 80 1.37 3.97 27.39
C ASP A 80 0.74 4.90 26.34
N ASP A 81 1.59 5.61 25.61
CA ASP A 81 1.20 6.62 24.62
C ASP A 81 2.29 6.79 23.55
N LEU A 82 2.03 7.67 22.57
CA LEU A 82 2.96 7.95 21.47
C LEU A 82 4.21 8.71 21.95
N ASP A 83 4.09 9.54 22.98
CA ASP A 83 5.21 10.29 23.54
C ASP A 83 6.23 9.33 24.16
N ALA A 84 5.76 8.27 24.82
CA ALA A 84 6.65 7.21 25.35
C ALA A 84 7.36 6.44 24.21
N VAL A 85 6.69 6.21 23.07
CA VAL A 85 7.33 5.63 21.86
C VAL A 85 8.41 6.54 21.34
N ILE A 86 8.13 7.84 21.19
CA ILE A 86 9.08 8.85 20.69
C ILE A 86 10.26 9.04 21.65
N ALA A 87 10.01 9.03 22.96
CA ALA A 87 11.03 9.16 23.99
C ALA A 87 12.08 8.03 23.96
N ASP A 88 11.69 6.82 23.54
CA ASP A 88 12.59 5.68 23.35
C ASP A 88 13.54 5.84 22.15
N ARG A 89 13.29 6.83 21.29
CA ARG A 89 14.07 7.13 20.09
C ARG A 89 14.32 5.90 19.22
N PRO A 90 13.26 5.23 18.71
CA PRO A 90 13.44 4.21 17.70
C PRO A 90 14.02 4.81 16.41
N ASP A 91 14.69 3.98 15.61
CA ASP A 91 15.15 4.38 14.29
C ASP A 91 14.00 4.48 13.29
N VAL A 92 12.96 3.63 13.47
CA VAL A 92 11.75 3.59 12.64
C VAL A 92 10.53 3.33 13.51
N VAL A 93 9.43 4.04 13.23
CA VAL A 93 8.11 3.75 13.79
C VAL A 93 7.19 3.23 12.68
N HIS A 94 6.51 2.09 12.94
CA HIS A 94 5.46 1.58 12.07
C HIS A 94 4.10 1.99 12.61
N VAL A 95 3.35 2.82 11.86
CA VAL A 95 1.99 3.28 12.19
C VAL A 95 0.99 2.33 11.54
N CYS A 96 0.25 1.57 12.36
CA CYS A 96 -0.65 0.47 11.97
C CYS A 96 -2.03 0.62 12.63
N THR A 97 -2.47 1.84 12.86
CA THR A 97 -3.73 2.22 13.51
C THR A 97 -4.89 2.34 12.50
N PRO A 98 -6.13 2.66 12.90
CA PRO A 98 -7.17 3.09 11.98
C PRO A 98 -6.79 4.36 11.20
N ASN A 99 -7.39 4.54 10.01
CA ASN A 99 -6.97 5.54 9.03
C ASN A 99 -6.95 6.98 9.55
N ASP A 100 -7.91 7.35 10.40
CA ASP A 100 -8.01 8.68 11.02
C ASP A 100 -6.82 9.02 11.93
N GLN A 101 -6.15 7.99 12.46
CA GLN A 101 -5.00 8.13 13.35
C GLN A 101 -3.67 8.21 12.58
N HIS A 102 -3.63 7.83 11.30
CA HIS A 102 -2.38 7.83 10.52
C HIS A 102 -1.74 9.22 10.48
N HIS A 103 -2.51 10.23 10.09
CA HIS A 103 -2.02 11.60 9.94
C HIS A 103 -1.43 12.16 11.24
N PRO A 104 -2.14 12.26 12.38
CA PRO A 104 -1.61 12.85 13.59
C PRO A 104 -0.41 12.07 14.14
N GLN A 105 -0.43 10.73 14.07
CA GLN A 105 0.64 9.91 14.60
C GLN A 105 1.89 9.94 13.73
N ALA A 106 1.75 9.79 12.40
CA ALA A 106 2.89 9.89 11.49
C ALA A 106 3.52 11.29 11.54
N LEU A 107 2.71 12.35 11.62
CA LEU A 107 3.21 13.72 11.71
C LEU A 107 4.02 13.96 13.01
N ALA A 108 3.56 13.42 14.14
CA ALA A 108 4.30 13.51 15.40
C ALA A 108 5.64 12.76 15.33
N VAL A 109 5.67 11.58 14.73
CA VAL A 109 6.88 10.78 14.51
C VAL A 109 7.88 11.53 13.61
N ILE A 110 7.40 12.07 12.49
CA ILE A 110 8.20 12.85 11.53
C ILE A 110 8.81 14.09 12.21
N ARG A 111 8.01 14.85 12.97
CA ARG A 111 8.46 16.03 13.70
C ARG A 111 9.52 15.72 14.77
N ALA A 112 9.52 14.49 15.29
CA ALA A 112 10.58 14.01 16.19
C ALA A 112 11.85 13.59 15.43
N GLY A 113 11.87 13.66 14.09
CA GLY A 113 12.99 13.28 13.25
C GLY A 113 13.20 11.77 13.15
N ILE A 114 12.15 10.98 13.31
CA ILE A 114 12.16 9.52 13.27
C ILE A 114 11.60 9.05 11.92
N ASN A 115 12.23 8.03 11.31
CA ASN A 115 11.73 7.43 10.07
C ASN A 115 10.39 6.71 10.31
N VAL A 116 9.54 6.64 9.29
CA VAL A 116 8.18 6.13 9.46
C VAL A 116 7.78 5.19 8.33
N VAL A 117 7.13 4.09 8.71
CA VAL A 117 6.30 3.27 7.83
C VAL A 117 4.85 3.52 8.26
N CYS A 118 4.03 4.10 7.41
CA CYS A 118 2.62 4.34 7.72
C CYS A 118 1.73 3.50 6.83
N GLU A 119 0.77 2.78 7.45
CA GLU A 119 -0.20 1.97 6.71
C GLU A 119 -1.02 2.79 5.71
N LYS A 120 -1.52 2.08 4.71
CA LYS A 120 -2.41 2.65 3.68
C LYS A 120 -3.89 2.60 4.12
N PRO A 121 -4.73 3.52 3.63
CA PRO A 121 -4.36 4.75 2.93
C PRO A 121 -3.53 5.66 3.84
N LEU A 122 -2.59 6.41 3.27
CA LEU A 122 -1.66 7.25 4.07
C LEU A 122 -2.38 8.21 5.01
N ALA A 123 -3.52 8.73 4.59
CA ALA A 123 -4.43 9.55 5.40
C ALA A 123 -5.85 9.46 4.85
N VAL A 124 -6.83 10.02 5.57
CA VAL A 124 -8.24 10.04 5.18
C VAL A 124 -8.60 11.10 4.13
N SER A 125 -7.65 11.94 3.72
CA SER A 125 -7.79 12.93 2.65
C SER A 125 -6.48 13.23 1.94
N ALA A 126 -6.57 13.70 0.69
CA ALA A 126 -5.40 14.14 -0.08
C ALA A 126 -4.64 15.30 0.59
N ALA A 127 -5.34 16.21 1.26
CA ALA A 127 -4.72 17.33 1.97
C ALA A 127 -3.82 16.87 3.13
N GLN A 128 -4.31 15.94 3.95
CA GLN A 128 -3.53 15.36 5.04
C GLN A 128 -2.34 14.54 4.51
N ALA A 129 -2.53 13.78 3.44
CA ALA A 129 -1.45 13.00 2.83
C ALA A 129 -0.36 13.91 2.25
N ALA A 130 -0.73 15.03 1.61
CA ALA A 130 0.21 16.04 1.11
C ALA A 130 0.99 16.73 2.26
N GLU A 131 0.33 17.01 3.41
CA GLU A 131 1.03 17.53 4.60
C GLU A 131 2.08 16.55 5.12
N LEU A 132 1.76 15.25 5.17
CA LEU A 132 2.70 14.21 5.59
C LEU A 132 3.88 14.08 4.62
N GLU A 133 3.61 14.09 3.30
CA GLU A 133 4.65 14.06 2.27
C GLU A 133 5.62 15.25 2.43
N GLN A 134 5.09 16.47 2.57
CA GLN A 134 5.90 17.66 2.75
C GLN A 134 6.68 17.62 4.08
N ALA A 135 6.03 17.24 5.18
CA ALA A 135 6.69 17.16 6.48
C ALA A 135 7.85 16.14 6.49
N ALA A 136 7.68 15.00 5.81
CA ALA A 136 8.74 14.00 5.68
C ALA A 136 9.94 14.53 4.87
N ALA A 137 9.66 15.24 3.77
CA ALA A 137 10.67 15.88 2.95
C ALA A 137 11.44 16.94 3.74
N ASP A 138 10.74 17.83 4.47
CA ASP A 138 11.35 18.90 5.27
C ASP A 138 12.19 18.34 6.42
N ALA A 139 11.75 17.25 7.05
CA ALA A 139 12.49 16.58 8.12
C ALA A 139 13.67 15.73 7.61
N GLY A 140 13.72 15.41 6.32
CA GLY A 140 14.74 14.53 5.73
C GLY A 140 14.70 13.11 6.29
N VAL A 141 13.51 12.60 6.62
CA VAL A 141 13.30 11.24 7.11
C VAL A 141 12.84 10.32 5.99
N VAL A 142 13.17 9.03 6.10
CA VAL A 142 12.60 8.00 5.22
C VAL A 142 11.16 7.75 5.67
N ALA A 143 10.22 7.92 4.75
CA ALA A 143 8.78 7.77 4.99
C ALA A 143 8.16 6.92 3.88
N THR A 144 7.63 5.73 4.23
CA THR A 144 7.17 4.71 3.28
C THR A 144 5.76 4.23 3.58
N VAL A 145 5.05 3.77 2.53
CA VAL A 145 3.68 3.24 2.59
C VAL A 145 3.69 1.81 2.06
N PRO A 146 3.08 0.80 2.73
CA PRO A 146 3.19 -0.60 2.35
C PRO A 146 2.30 -0.97 1.16
N PHE A 147 2.57 -0.43 -0.03
CA PHE A 147 2.02 -0.94 -1.28
C PHE A 147 2.77 -2.22 -1.70
N VAL A 148 2.59 -3.24 -0.87
CA VAL A 148 3.40 -4.47 -0.89
C VAL A 148 3.22 -5.33 -2.13
N TYR A 149 2.14 -5.16 -2.90
CA TYR A 149 1.95 -5.91 -4.14
C TYR A 149 2.99 -5.59 -5.21
N ARG A 150 3.66 -4.43 -5.14
CA ARG A 150 4.86 -4.13 -5.94
C ARG A 150 6.01 -5.12 -5.71
N TYR A 151 5.97 -5.90 -4.63
CA TYR A 151 7.02 -6.83 -4.21
C TYR A 151 6.72 -8.30 -4.57
N HIS A 152 5.63 -8.59 -5.29
CA HIS A 152 5.49 -9.89 -5.93
C HIS A 152 6.51 -10.05 -7.05
N PRO A 153 7.33 -11.13 -7.08
CA PRO A 153 8.33 -11.34 -8.12
C PRO A 153 7.78 -11.23 -9.54
N MET A 154 6.57 -11.80 -9.78
CA MET A 154 5.95 -11.77 -11.11
C MET A 154 5.42 -10.39 -11.50
N VAL A 155 5.06 -9.54 -10.55
CA VAL A 155 4.75 -8.12 -10.80
C VAL A 155 6.00 -7.38 -11.30
N ARG A 156 7.14 -7.61 -10.66
CA ARG A 156 8.43 -7.03 -11.09
C ARG A 156 8.86 -7.56 -12.46
N GLU A 157 8.60 -8.83 -12.76
CA GLU A 157 8.85 -9.40 -14.07
C GLU A 157 8.02 -8.73 -15.16
N ILE A 158 6.71 -8.54 -14.94
CA ILE A 158 5.83 -7.82 -15.88
C ILE A 158 6.34 -6.39 -16.10
N ARG A 159 6.64 -5.66 -15.00
CA ARG A 159 7.19 -4.31 -15.09
C ARG A 159 8.48 -4.25 -15.91
N ALA A 160 9.42 -5.18 -15.65
CA ALA A 160 10.68 -5.23 -16.38
C ALA A 160 10.49 -5.47 -17.88
N ARG A 161 9.56 -6.36 -18.27
CA ARG A 161 9.25 -6.62 -19.68
C ARG A 161 8.58 -5.44 -20.36
N ILE A 162 7.68 -4.73 -19.65
CA ILE A 162 7.07 -3.48 -20.17
C ILE A 162 8.16 -2.43 -20.37
N ALA A 163 8.99 -2.18 -19.37
CA ALA A 163 10.10 -1.22 -19.44
C ALA A 163 11.13 -1.59 -20.52
N GLY A 164 11.37 -2.90 -20.72
CA GLY A 164 12.21 -3.44 -21.81
C GLY A 164 11.59 -3.37 -23.20
N GLY A 165 10.34 -2.94 -23.31
CA GLY A 165 9.63 -2.76 -24.59
C GLY A 165 9.04 -4.06 -25.17
N GLU A 166 9.06 -5.18 -24.46
CA GLU A 166 8.56 -6.47 -24.97
C GLU A 166 7.06 -6.42 -25.32
N LEU A 167 6.25 -5.67 -24.55
CA LEU A 167 4.85 -5.48 -24.86
C LEU A 167 4.59 -4.37 -25.87
N GLY A 168 5.62 -3.61 -26.25
CA GLY A 168 5.46 -2.40 -27.04
C GLY A 168 4.78 -1.29 -26.25
N ARG A 169 4.19 -0.32 -26.94
CA ARG A 169 3.46 0.79 -26.31
C ARG A 169 2.19 0.27 -25.64
N VAL A 170 1.95 0.63 -24.37
CA VAL A 170 0.71 0.31 -23.64
C VAL A 170 -0.49 0.94 -24.39
N LEU A 171 -1.54 0.15 -24.56
CA LEU A 171 -2.80 0.54 -25.22
C LEU A 171 -3.93 0.69 -24.22
N ALA A 172 -4.08 -0.26 -23.31
CA ALA A 172 -5.08 -0.28 -22.28
C ALA A 172 -4.58 -1.02 -21.04
N VAL A 173 -5.24 -0.79 -19.91
CA VAL A 173 -5.08 -1.59 -18.69
C VAL A 173 -6.43 -1.79 -18.05
N HIS A 174 -6.69 -3.01 -17.57
CA HIS A 174 -7.95 -3.31 -16.92
C HIS A 174 -7.79 -4.33 -15.81
N GLY A 175 -8.79 -4.41 -14.92
CA GLY A 175 -8.74 -5.37 -13.85
C GLY A 175 -9.79 -5.22 -12.78
N HIS A 176 -9.50 -5.86 -11.66
CA HIS A 176 -10.40 -5.82 -10.51
C HIS A 176 -9.62 -6.10 -9.21
N TYR A 177 -10.22 -5.67 -8.08
CA TYR A 177 -9.85 -6.18 -6.78
C TYR A 177 -11.11 -6.56 -6.02
N LEU A 178 -11.29 -7.86 -5.81
CA LEU A 178 -12.51 -8.46 -5.29
C LEU A 178 -12.25 -9.21 -3.99
N GLN A 179 -13.12 -8.96 -3.01
CA GLN A 179 -13.13 -9.63 -1.70
C GLN A 179 -14.58 -9.94 -1.30
N ASP A 180 -14.81 -10.82 -0.31
CA ASP A 180 -16.13 -11.17 0.20
C ASP A 180 -16.32 -10.97 1.71
N TRP A 181 -15.35 -10.38 2.40
CA TRP A 181 -15.39 -10.29 3.86
C TRP A 181 -16.47 -9.35 4.41
N MET A 182 -17.05 -8.49 3.56
CA MET A 182 -18.20 -7.62 3.87
C MET A 182 -19.52 -8.12 3.26
N LEU A 183 -19.54 -9.35 2.72
CA LEU A 183 -20.74 -9.90 2.08
C LEU A 183 -21.88 -10.15 3.06
N ASP A 184 -21.58 -10.52 4.30
CA ASP A 184 -22.57 -10.64 5.36
C ASP A 184 -23.06 -9.23 5.78
N SER A 185 -24.39 -9.04 5.83
CA SER A 185 -25.02 -7.79 6.27
C SER A 185 -24.70 -7.42 7.73
N ASP A 186 -24.32 -8.41 8.53
CA ASP A 186 -23.94 -8.25 9.94
C ASP A 186 -22.43 -8.13 10.15
N ALA A 187 -21.64 -8.26 9.07
CA ALA A 187 -20.22 -7.92 9.13
C ALA A 187 -20.06 -6.43 9.41
N SER A 188 -19.21 -6.11 10.38
CA SER A 188 -18.89 -4.73 10.76
C SER A 188 -17.39 -4.55 10.96
N SER A 189 -16.92 -3.35 10.78
CA SER A 189 -15.53 -2.94 10.98
C SER A 189 -15.48 -1.43 11.20
N TRP A 190 -14.47 -0.95 11.91
CA TRP A 190 -14.22 0.49 12.02
C TRP A 190 -14.12 1.20 10.64
N ARG A 191 -13.83 0.47 9.58
CA ARG A 191 -13.79 0.99 8.20
C ARG A 191 -15.17 1.41 7.67
N VAL A 192 -16.24 0.91 8.25
CA VAL A 192 -17.63 1.31 7.90
C VAL A 192 -17.96 2.70 8.44
N ASP A 193 -17.35 3.07 9.57
CA ASP A 193 -17.47 4.42 10.14
C ASP A 193 -16.62 5.39 9.30
N SER A 194 -17.29 6.33 8.63
CA SER A 194 -16.61 7.34 7.81
C SER A 194 -15.75 8.32 8.63
N GLY A 195 -15.97 8.42 9.94
CA GLY A 195 -15.13 9.19 10.86
C GLY A 195 -13.75 8.55 11.03
N ALA A 196 -13.70 7.23 11.22
CA ALA A 196 -12.49 6.47 11.42
C ALA A 196 -11.85 6.00 10.10
N GLY A 197 -12.66 5.58 9.14
CA GLY A 197 -12.22 5.01 7.85
C GLY A 197 -11.95 6.04 6.76
N GLY A 198 -12.59 7.21 6.83
CA GLY A 198 -12.62 8.20 5.76
C GLY A 198 -13.86 8.08 4.87
N ARG A 199 -13.96 8.94 3.84
CA ARG A 199 -15.13 9.06 2.96
C ARG A 199 -15.33 7.91 1.97
N SER A 200 -14.33 7.05 1.80
CA SER A 200 -14.34 5.88 0.93
C SER A 200 -13.90 4.66 1.72
N ARG A 201 -14.52 3.52 1.49
CA ARG A 201 -14.14 2.26 2.14
C ARG A 201 -13.51 1.28 1.16
N ALA A 202 -14.31 0.71 0.27
CA ALA A 202 -13.82 -0.33 -0.64
C ALA A 202 -12.73 0.20 -1.57
N PHE A 203 -12.92 1.39 -2.15
CA PHE A 203 -11.93 1.95 -3.06
C PHE A 203 -10.67 2.40 -2.30
N ALA A 204 -10.80 3.04 -1.13
CA ALA A 204 -9.67 3.45 -0.31
C ALA A 204 -8.88 2.23 0.22
N ASP A 205 -9.57 1.17 0.64
CA ASP A 205 -8.93 -0.03 1.20
C ASP A 205 -8.23 -0.88 0.13
N ILE A 206 -8.90 -1.20 -0.98
CA ILE A 206 -8.39 -2.13 -2.00
C ILE A 206 -8.19 -1.51 -3.38
N GLY A 207 -8.99 -0.54 -3.78
CA GLY A 207 -8.81 0.19 -5.04
C GLY A 207 -7.48 0.97 -5.09
N SER A 208 -7.05 1.52 -3.96
CA SER A 208 -5.76 2.18 -3.80
C SER A 208 -4.58 1.29 -4.21
N HIS A 209 -4.59 0.03 -3.79
CA HIS A 209 -3.57 -0.96 -4.16
C HIS A 209 -3.55 -1.24 -5.67
N TRP A 210 -4.74 -1.37 -6.28
CA TRP A 210 -4.82 -1.65 -7.71
C TRP A 210 -4.28 -0.47 -8.53
N CYS A 211 -4.68 0.75 -8.18
CA CYS A 211 -4.21 1.96 -8.86
C CYS A 211 -2.70 2.14 -8.73
N ASP A 212 -2.17 2.00 -7.51
CA ASP A 212 -0.74 2.07 -7.24
C ASP A 212 0.03 1.03 -8.05
N LEU A 213 -0.45 -0.23 -8.04
CA LEU A 213 0.22 -1.33 -8.73
C LEU A 213 0.25 -1.13 -10.24
N VAL A 214 -0.84 -0.66 -10.82
CA VAL A 214 -0.94 -0.43 -12.27
C VAL A 214 -0.08 0.74 -12.72
N GLU A 215 -0.10 1.87 -12.00
CA GLU A 215 0.79 3.00 -12.28
C GLU A 215 2.27 2.57 -12.16
N PHE A 216 2.60 1.77 -11.14
CA PHE A 216 3.95 1.25 -10.95
C PHE A 216 4.40 0.32 -12.08
N VAL A 217 3.55 -0.62 -12.50
CA VAL A 217 3.90 -1.63 -13.52
C VAL A 217 4.01 -1.01 -14.90
N THR A 218 3.09 -0.11 -15.25
CA THR A 218 3.03 0.49 -16.60
C THR A 218 3.92 1.72 -16.77
N GLY A 219 4.25 2.42 -15.67
CA GLY A 219 4.87 3.73 -15.71
C GLY A 219 3.91 4.86 -16.17
N GLU A 220 2.64 4.53 -16.41
CA GLU A 220 1.60 5.46 -16.83
C GLU A 220 0.83 5.98 -15.61
N GLN A 221 0.70 7.30 -15.46
CA GLN A 221 -0.11 7.89 -14.40
C GLN A 221 -1.52 8.21 -14.87
N PHE A 222 -2.51 7.92 -14.03
CA PHE A 222 -3.90 8.30 -14.27
C PHE A 222 -4.08 9.83 -14.15
N ALA A 223 -4.57 10.45 -15.22
CA ALA A 223 -4.78 11.91 -15.29
C ALA A 223 -6.22 12.31 -14.98
N SER A 224 -7.19 11.45 -15.29
CA SER A 224 -8.62 11.69 -15.00
C SER A 224 -9.37 10.40 -14.75
N VAL A 225 -10.53 10.51 -14.08
CA VAL A 225 -11.38 9.38 -13.72
C VAL A 225 -12.87 9.72 -13.89
N SER A 226 -13.66 8.72 -14.30
CA SER A 226 -15.12 8.67 -14.16
C SER A 226 -15.48 7.42 -13.37
N ALA A 227 -16.25 7.57 -12.28
CA ALA A 227 -16.54 6.48 -11.37
C ALA A 227 -18.01 6.43 -10.98
N VAL A 228 -18.45 5.23 -10.59
CA VAL A 228 -19.72 4.97 -9.90
C VAL A 228 -19.43 4.10 -8.69
N THR A 229 -20.19 4.34 -7.61
CA THR A 229 -20.08 3.58 -6.36
C THR A 229 -21.46 3.12 -5.92
N ASP A 230 -21.50 2.02 -5.15
CA ASP A 230 -22.75 1.50 -4.59
C ASP A 230 -22.56 1.05 -3.14
N ILE A 231 -23.60 1.31 -2.32
CA ILE A 231 -23.74 0.87 -0.93
C ILE A 231 -24.77 -0.24 -0.90
N VAL A 232 -24.31 -1.50 -0.89
CA VAL A 232 -25.19 -2.69 -0.96
C VAL A 232 -26.03 -2.83 0.31
N TYR A 233 -25.43 -2.52 1.47
CA TYR A 233 -26.12 -2.58 2.75
C TYR A 233 -26.13 -1.19 3.41
N PRO A 234 -27.29 -0.48 3.36
CA PRO A 234 -27.40 0.89 3.88
C PRO A 234 -27.27 0.99 5.39
N THR A 235 -27.39 -0.11 6.12
CA THR A 235 -27.14 -0.17 7.55
C THR A 235 -26.35 -1.42 7.92
N ARG A 236 -25.47 -1.28 8.92
CA ARG A 236 -24.71 -2.40 9.51
C ARG A 236 -24.67 -2.25 11.03
N PRO A 237 -24.39 -3.33 11.80
CA PRO A 237 -24.15 -3.19 13.23
C PRO A 237 -23.17 -2.07 13.51
N ALA A 238 -23.45 -1.22 14.51
CA ALA A 238 -22.53 -0.17 14.92
C ALA A 238 -21.15 -0.79 15.23
N ALA A 239 -20.07 -0.16 14.75
CA ALA A 239 -18.76 -0.78 14.63
C ALA A 239 -18.23 -1.37 15.94
N SER A 240 -18.24 -2.68 16.05
CA SER A 240 -17.74 -3.45 17.20
C SER A 240 -17.17 -4.79 16.80
N GLY A 241 -16.97 -5.03 15.50
CA GLY A 241 -16.62 -6.35 14.96
C GLY A 241 -15.14 -6.58 14.71
N PRO A 242 -14.76 -7.83 14.47
CA PRO A 242 -13.38 -8.20 14.15
C PRO A 242 -12.95 -7.59 12.83
N SER A 243 -11.72 -7.15 12.80
CA SER A 243 -11.00 -6.83 11.58
C SER A 243 -10.90 -8.08 10.68
N PHE A 244 -10.59 -7.88 9.41
CA PHE A 244 -10.34 -8.80 8.29
C PHE A 244 -9.90 -10.26 8.61
N SER A 245 -9.37 -10.56 9.79
CA SER A 245 -8.86 -11.88 10.17
C SER A 245 -9.91 -12.87 10.70
N GLY A 246 -11.17 -12.47 10.86
CA GLY A 246 -12.19 -13.32 11.52
C GLY A 246 -11.87 -13.65 12.98
N THR A 247 -10.79 -13.12 13.54
CA THR A 247 -10.45 -13.29 14.95
C THR A 247 -11.24 -12.27 15.76
N PRO A 248 -12.10 -12.68 16.71
CA PRO A 248 -12.81 -11.75 17.57
C PRO A 248 -11.81 -10.83 18.27
N ASP A 249 -12.10 -9.53 18.31
CA ASP A 249 -11.41 -8.65 19.25
C ASP A 249 -11.72 -9.19 20.66
N PRO A 250 -10.72 -9.57 21.47
CA PRO A 250 -10.94 -10.10 22.80
C PRO A 250 -11.60 -9.09 23.77
N ASP A 251 -11.77 -7.85 23.34
CA ASP A 251 -12.54 -6.81 24.03
C ASP A 251 -13.67 -6.33 23.07
N PRO A 252 -14.75 -7.10 22.84
CA PRO A 252 -15.85 -6.66 22.00
C PRO A 252 -16.46 -5.42 22.67
N ILE A 253 -16.45 -4.30 21.92
CA ILE A 253 -17.31 -3.17 22.26
C ILE A 253 -18.73 -3.72 22.17
N ALA A 254 -19.49 -3.62 23.26
CA ALA A 254 -20.79 -4.21 23.54
C ALA A 254 -21.59 -4.74 22.35
N ASP A 255 -22.19 -5.92 22.55
CA ASP A 255 -23.23 -6.51 21.69
C ASP A 255 -24.37 -5.49 21.51
N THR A 256 -24.22 -4.58 20.54
CA THR A 256 -25.22 -3.58 20.22
C THR A 256 -26.07 -4.11 19.09
N THR A 257 -27.34 -4.39 19.36
CA THR A 257 -28.40 -4.61 18.37
C THR A 257 -28.65 -3.35 17.53
N GLU A 258 -27.99 -2.24 17.84
CA GLU A 258 -28.10 -0.96 17.15
C GLU A 258 -27.35 -1.00 15.82
N ARG A 259 -28.06 -0.65 14.74
CA ARG A 259 -27.48 -0.53 13.40
C ARG A 259 -27.21 0.94 13.08
N ALA A 260 -26.04 1.21 12.58
CA ALA A 260 -25.64 2.52 12.09
C ALA A 260 -25.82 2.63 10.57
N GLU A 261 -26.09 3.83 10.09
CA GLU A 261 -26.11 4.16 8.67
C GLU A 261 -24.72 4.00 8.05
N VAL A 262 -24.66 3.39 6.87
CA VAL A 262 -23.42 3.22 6.10
C VAL A 262 -23.38 4.28 4.99
N THR A 263 -22.33 5.10 5.00
CA THR A 263 -22.11 6.18 4.02
C THR A 263 -20.92 5.90 3.09
N THR A 264 -20.26 4.77 3.25
CA THR A 264 -19.08 4.36 2.45
C THR A 264 -19.43 3.18 1.55
N GLU A 265 -18.89 3.16 0.35
CA GLU A 265 -19.23 2.20 -0.69
C GLU A 265 -18.74 0.77 -0.39
N ASP A 266 -19.55 -0.25 -0.76
CA ASP A 266 -19.17 -1.66 -0.81
C ASP A 266 -18.50 -2.02 -2.15
N THR A 267 -18.89 -1.31 -3.23
CA THR A 267 -18.41 -1.53 -4.59
C THR A 267 -18.13 -0.20 -5.30
N ALA A 268 -17.18 -0.25 -6.23
CA ALA A 268 -16.87 0.86 -7.14
C ALA A 268 -16.47 0.34 -8.52
N VAL A 269 -16.86 1.05 -9.56
CA VAL A 269 -16.34 0.88 -10.92
C VAL A 269 -15.75 2.20 -11.36
N ALA A 270 -14.49 2.18 -11.78
CA ALA A 270 -13.80 3.38 -12.22
C ALA A 270 -13.17 3.19 -13.59
N THR A 271 -13.33 4.18 -14.45
CA THR A 271 -12.66 4.30 -15.75
C THR A 271 -11.72 5.47 -15.71
N PHE A 272 -10.47 5.24 -16.09
CA PHE A 272 -9.39 6.23 -16.06
C PHE A 272 -8.93 6.60 -17.47
N ARG A 273 -8.34 7.78 -17.59
CA ARG A 273 -7.43 8.13 -18.68
C ARG A 273 -6.06 8.44 -18.11
N THR A 274 -5.01 7.88 -18.71
CA THR A 274 -3.62 8.21 -18.35
C THR A 274 -3.21 9.55 -18.95
N GLY A 275 -2.06 10.06 -18.50
CA GLY A 275 -1.47 11.29 -19.09
C GLY A 275 -1.17 11.17 -20.58
N SER A 276 -0.90 9.97 -21.08
CA SER A 276 -0.73 9.67 -22.52
C SER A 276 -2.05 9.41 -23.27
N GLY A 277 -3.20 9.51 -22.58
CA GLY A 277 -4.55 9.32 -23.14
C GLY A 277 -5.01 7.87 -23.23
N ARG A 278 -4.33 6.92 -22.60
CA ARG A 278 -4.73 5.50 -22.56
C ARG A 278 -5.89 5.30 -21.61
N ILE A 279 -6.62 4.20 -21.80
CA ILE A 279 -7.79 3.88 -20.98
C ILE A 279 -7.37 2.86 -19.91
N GLY A 280 -7.79 3.12 -18.67
CA GLY A 280 -7.78 2.17 -17.58
C GLY A 280 -9.21 1.88 -17.10
N ASN A 281 -9.47 0.65 -16.61
CA ASN A 281 -10.77 0.30 -16.01
C ASN A 281 -10.56 -0.67 -14.85
N VAL A 282 -11.30 -0.45 -13.75
CA VAL A 282 -11.25 -1.33 -12.57
C VAL A 282 -12.62 -1.55 -11.95
N VAL A 283 -12.86 -2.77 -11.49
CA VAL A 283 -13.97 -3.14 -10.61
C VAL A 283 -13.43 -3.44 -9.22
N ILE A 284 -13.92 -2.73 -8.22
CA ILE A 284 -13.59 -2.89 -6.81
C ILE A 284 -14.82 -3.40 -6.07
N SER A 285 -14.67 -4.44 -5.23
CA SER A 285 -15.78 -4.95 -4.44
C SER A 285 -15.30 -5.68 -3.18
N GLN A 286 -15.96 -5.44 -2.05
CA GLN A 286 -15.78 -6.18 -0.80
C GLN A 286 -16.95 -7.14 -0.51
N VAL A 287 -17.85 -7.31 -1.47
CA VAL A 287 -19.05 -8.16 -1.39
C VAL A 287 -19.14 -9.18 -2.53
N SER A 288 -18.02 -9.57 -3.12
CA SER A 288 -17.93 -10.54 -4.20
C SER A 288 -17.82 -11.95 -3.65
N ALA A 289 -18.94 -12.67 -3.54
CA ALA A 289 -19.03 -14.00 -2.96
C ALA A 289 -17.96 -14.97 -3.50
N GLY A 290 -17.21 -15.60 -2.59
CA GLY A 290 -16.17 -16.58 -2.91
C GLY A 290 -14.81 -16.01 -3.29
N ARG A 291 -14.68 -14.69 -3.51
CA ARG A 291 -13.37 -14.03 -3.74
C ARG A 291 -12.75 -13.61 -2.43
N LYS A 292 -11.59 -14.17 -2.10
CA LYS A 292 -10.96 -13.92 -0.80
C LYS A 292 -10.04 -12.72 -0.82
N ASN A 293 -9.21 -12.58 -1.87
CA ASN A 293 -8.29 -11.46 -2.02
C ASN A 293 -7.79 -11.34 -3.47
N ARG A 294 -8.70 -11.28 -4.44
CA ARG A 294 -8.35 -11.31 -5.86
C ARG A 294 -8.08 -9.93 -6.42
N LEU A 295 -6.84 -9.47 -6.28
CA LEU A 295 -6.30 -8.40 -7.11
C LEU A 295 -5.84 -9.01 -8.43
N TRP A 296 -6.40 -8.55 -9.54
CA TRP A 296 -6.03 -8.97 -10.88
C TRP A 296 -5.91 -7.74 -11.78
N PHE A 297 -4.90 -7.74 -12.64
CA PHE A 297 -4.79 -6.77 -13.73
C PHE A 297 -4.25 -7.43 -14.99
N GLU A 298 -4.59 -6.81 -16.14
CA GLU A 298 -4.00 -7.10 -17.44
C GLU A 298 -3.59 -5.79 -18.12
N VAL A 299 -2.40 -5.79 -18.71
CA VAL A 299 -1.85 -4.69 -19.50
C VAL A 299 -1.80 -5.14 -20.94
N ASP A 300 -2.50 -4.43 -21.82
CA ASP A 300 -2.48 -4.65 -23.26
C ASP A 300 -1.50 -3.70 -23.92
N GLY A 301 -0.54 -4.25 -24.65
CA GLY A 301 0.42 -3.50 -25.45
C GLY A 301 0.34 -3.82 -26.94
N MET A 302 1.03 -3.05 -27.76
CA MET A 302 1.02 -3.21 -29.23
C MET A 302 1.64 -4.53 -29.70
N LEU A 303 2.55 -5.12 -28.93
CA LEU A 303 3.29 -6.33 -29.29
C LEU A 303 2.92 -7.52 -28.42
N GLY A 304 2.23 -7.31 -27.33
CA GLY A 304 1.82 -8.37 -26.42
C GLY A 304 1.09 -7.82 -25.20
N SER A 305 0.53 -8.74 -24.41
CA SER A 305 -0.18 -8.45 -23.17
C SER A 305 0.40 -9.26 -22.02
N ALA A 306 0.20 -8.80 -20.78
CA ALA A 306 0.59 -9.50 -19.58
C ALA A 306 -0.47 -9.36 -18.49
N ALA A 307 -0.73 -10.45 -17.75
CA ALA A 307 -1.67 -10.44 -16.65
C ALA A 307 -1.08 -11.07 -15.38
N PHE A 308 -1.53 -10.54 -14.23
CA PHE A 308 -1.18 -11.03 -12.89
C PHE A 308 -2.44 -11.28 -12.06
N ASP A 309 -2.44 -12.36 -11.29
CA ASP A 309 -3.49 -12.69 -10.33
C ASP A 309 -2.86 -12.93 -8.95
N GLN A 310 -3.23 -12.11 -7.97
CA GLN A 310 -2.67 -12.19 -6.62
C GLN A 310 -3.11 -13.47 -5.87
N GLU A 311 -4.23 -14.11 -6.25
CA GLU A 311 -4.60 -15.43 -5.71
C GLU A 311 -3.76 -16.56 -6.32
N GLN A 312 -2.98 -16.28 -7.40
CA GLN A 312 -2.02 -17.19 -8.04
C GLN A 312 -0.66 -16.50 -8.28
N PRO A 313 0.01 -15.97 -7.24
CA PRO A 313 1.15 -15.06 -7.35
C PRO A 313 2.43 -15.72 -7.88
N GLU A 314 2.47 -17.06 -7.97
CA GLU A 314 3.63 -17.83 -8.42
C GLU A 314 3.85 -17.77 -9.93
N SER A 315 2.91 -17.19 -10.69
CA SER A 315 2.99 -17.12 -12.14
C SER A 315 2.34 -15.86 -12.69
N ALA A 316 2.71 -15.52 -13.93
CA ALA A 316 2.05 -14.50 -14.73
C ALA A 316 1.77 -15.05 -16.14
N TRP A 317 0.69 -14.56 -16.74
CA TRP A 317 0.35 -14.85 -18.12
C TRP A 317 0.98 -13.80 -19.04
N PHE A 318 1.52 -14.24 -20.18
CA PHE A 318 2.01 -13.38 -21.25
C PHE A 318 1.47 -13.90 -22.58
N GLY A 319 0.98 -13.01 -23.43
CA GLY A 319 0.45 -13.34 -24.74
C GLY A 319 0.88 -12.37 -25.82
N ASN A 320 0.91 -12.87 -27.07
CA ASN A 320 1.10 -12.08 -28.28
C ASN A 320 0.36 -12.75 -29.45
N GLU A 321 0.48 -12.21 -30.68
CA GLU A 321 -0.17 -12.76 -31.88
C GLU A 321 0.18 -14.22 -32.18
N THR A 322 1.35 -14.72 -31.74
CA THR A 322 1.80 -16.09 -32.02
C THR A 322 1.38 -17.10 -30.96
N GLY A 323 0.92 -16.67 -29.80
CA GLY A 323 0.46 -17.54 -28.73
C GLY A 323 0.58 -16.91 -27.35
N ALA A 324 0.34 -17.74 -26.33
CA ALA A 324 0.41 -17.32 -24.93
C ALA A 324 1.18 -18.34 -24.09
N GLN A 325 1.75 -17.88 -22.98
CA GLN A 325 2.48 -18.70 -22.04
C GLN A 325 2.22 -18.29 -20.61
N ILE A 326 2.30 -19.24 -19.68
CA ILE A 326 2.40 -18.99 -18.25
C ILE A 326 3.87 -19.03 -17.87
N VAL A 327 4.37 -17.92 -17.33
CA VAL A 327 5.72 -17.82 -16.79
C VAL A 327 5.65 -18.01 -15.30
N VAL A 328 6.41 -18.97 -14.78
CA VAL A 328 6.47 -19.29 -13.34
C VAL A 328 7.63 -18.54 -12.70
N ARG A 329 7.43 -18.06 -11.47
CA ARG A 329 8.49 -17.47 -10.66
C ARG A 329 9.69 -18.40 -10.52
N ASP A 330 10.89 -17.89 -10.76
CA ASP A 330 12.11 -18.66 -10.66
C ASP A 330 13.29 -17.77 -10.18
N PRO A 331 13.99 -18.12 -9.09
CA PRO A 331 15.12 -17.33 -8.59
C PRO A 331 16.32 -17.28 -9.55
N SER A 332 16.39 -18.16 -10.55
CA SER A 332 17.49 -18.22 -11.54
C SER A 332 17.15 -17.61 -12.90
N GLN A 333 15.87 -17.30 -13.15
CA GLN A 333 15.37 -16.84 -14.44
C GLN A 333 14.73 -15.45 -14.35
N GLY A 334 14.42 -14.86 -15.51
CA GLY A 334 13.71 -13.58 -15.61
C GLY A 334 14.55 -12.36 -15.24
N SER A 335 13.88 -11.26 -14.93
CA SER A 335 14.49 -9.98 -14.60
C SER A 335 15.30 -10.01 -13.31
N PRO A 336 16.29 -9.10 -13.12
CA PRO A 336 17.04 -9.01 -11.87
C PRO A 336 16.14 -8.82 -10.63
N ASP A 337 15.10 -8.00 -10.75
CA ASP A 337 14.17 -7.74 -9.65
C ASP A 337 13.29 -8.93 -9.31
N GLN A 338 12.81 -9.67 -10.31
CA GLN A 338 12.12 -10.94 -10.11
C GLN A 338 13.01 -11.92 -9.35
N ARG A 339 14.27 -12.09 -9.76
CA ARG A 339 15.21 -12.98 -9.08
C ARG A 339 15.53 -12.55 -7.66
N ARG A 340 15.71 -11.24 -7.41
CA ARG A 340 15.98 -10.67 -6.09
C ARG A 340 14.85 -10.98 -5.09
N LEU A 341 13.60 -10.95 -5.55
CA LEU A 341 12.42 -11.16 -4.72
C LEU A 341 11.99 -12.63 -4.65
N ALA A 342 12.50 -13.50 -5.50
CA ALA A 342 12.24 -14.94 -5.47
C ALA A 342 13.15 -15.62 -4.44
N VAL A 343 12.71 -15.68 -3.17
CA VAL A 343 13.53 -16.12 -2.03
C VAL A 343 13.53 -17.64 -1.80
N VAL A 344 12.68 -18.38 -2.51
CA VAL A 344 12.61 -19.85 -2.44
C VAL A 344 12.58 -20.43 -3.87
N PRO A 345 13.01 -21.70 -4.06
CA PRO A 345 12.98 -22.35 -5.39
C PRO A 345 11.57 -22.39 -5.99
N SER A 346 11.49 -22.49 -7.32
CA SER A 346 10.23 -22.69 -8.04
C SER A 346 9.46 -23.89 -7.48
N GLY A 347 8.13 -23.77 -7.40
CA GLY A 347 7.26 -24.80 -6.82
C GLY A 347 7.15 -24.77 -5.30
N HIS A 348 7.88 -23.92 -4.60
CA HIS A 348 7.69 -23.62 -3.18
C HIS A 348 6.89 -22.33 -3.05
N PRO A 349 5.67 -22.35 -2.49
CA PRO A 349 4.80 -21.17 -2.46
C PRO A 349 5.43 -19.97 -1.75
N GLN A 350 5.34 -18.81 -2.39
CA GLN A 350 5.74 -17.51 -1.88
C GLN A 350 4.60 -16.52 -2.11
N GLY A 351 4.39 -15.57 -1.19
CA GLY A 351 3.22 -14.69 -1.31
C GLY A 351 3.28 -13.41 -0.49
N TYR A 352 2.11 -12.99 0.04
CA TYR A 352 1.91 -11.71 0.71
C TYR A 352 2.93 -11.43 1.84
N VAL A 353 3.24 -12.44 2.66
CA VAL A 353 4.16 -12.27 3.80
C VAL A 353 5.60 -12.01 3.33
N ASP A 354 6.01 -12.67 2.24
CA ASP A 354 7.34 -12.48 1.65
C ASP A 354 7.44 -11.12 0.98
N ALA A 355 6.40 -10.70 0.27
CA ALA A 355 6.31 -9.36 -0.34
C ALA A 355 6.38 -8.27 0.73
N PHE A 356 5.68 -8.46 1.85
CA PHE A 356 5.72 -7.51 2.98
C PHE A 356 7.11 -7.45 3.63
N ALA A 357 7.75 -8.60 3.83
CA ALA A 357 9.12 -8.66 4.39
C ALA A 357 10.13 -7.96 3.47
N ALA A 358 10.01 -8.14 2.16
CA ALA A 358 10.88 -7.49 1.17
C ALA A 358 10.69 -5.96 1.16
N PHE A 359 9.44 -5.47 1.24
CA PHE A 359 9.14 -4.05 1.39
C PHE A 359 9.81 -3.46 2.64
N VAL A 360 9.68 -4.11 3.80
CA VAL A 360 10.29 -3.65 5.05
C VAL A 360 11.82 -3.67 4.95
N ALA A 361 12.40 -4.71 4.33
CA ALA A 361 13.86 -4.79 4.13
C ALA A 361 14.37 -3.64 3.23
N ASP A 362 13.67 -3.30 2.16
CA ASP A 362 14.01 -2.17 1.29
C ASP A 362 13.85 -0.82 2.03
N THR A 363 12.80 -0.66 2.85
CA THR A 363 12.65 0.51 3.72
C THR A 363 13.84 0.65 4.67
N TYR A 364 14.25 -0.42 5.32
CA TYR A 364 15.39 -0.39 6.25
C TYR A 364 16.72 -0.16 5.52
N THR A 365 16.85 -0.65 4.30
CA THR A 365 17.99 -0.33 3.45
C THR A 365 18.06 1.18 3.17
N ALA A 366 16.91 1.81 2.83
CA ALA A 366 16.84 3.26 2.65
C ALA A 366 17.24 4.02 3.93
N VAL A 367 16.78 3.58 5.10
CA VAL A 367 17.14 4.18 6.41
C VAL A 367 18.63 4.06 6.69
N MET A 368 19.24 2.90 6.44
CA MET A 368 20.64 2.64 6.73
C MET A 368 21.60 3.31 5.74
N THR A 369 21.23 3.39 4.47
CA THR A 369 22.12 3.84 3.39
C THR A 369 21.85 5.28 2.94
N GLY A 370 20.68 5.84 3.25
CA GLY A 370 20.21 7.11 2.70
C GLY A 370 19.80 7.03 1.21
N THR A 371 19.81 5.84 0.61
CA THR A 371 19.45 5.64 -0.80
C THR A 371 18.14 4.87 -0.87
N VAL A 372 17.14 5.44 -1.56
CA VAL A 372 15.83 4.81 -1.76
C VAL A 372 15.96 3.74 -2.86
N PRO A 373 15.73 2.45 -2.56
CA PRO A 373 15.70 1.40 -3.58
C PRO A 373 14.63 1.64 -4.64
N GLU A 374 14.90 1.24 -5.88
CA GLU A 374 13.95 1.40 -6.97
C GLU A 374 12.63 0.70 -6.69
N GLY A 375 11.53 1.44 -6.86
CA GLY A 375 10.17 0.93 -6.65
C GLY A 375 9.77 0.76 -5.20
N LEU A 376 10.54 1.30 -4.24
CA LEU A 376 10.10 1.43 -2.86
C LEU A 376 8.99 2.49 -2.77
N PRO A 377 7.78 2.13 -2.34
CA PRO A 377 6.69 3.10 -2.23
C PRO A 377 6.90 4.01 -1.03
N THR A 378 6.89 5.31 -1.31
CA THR A 378 7.12 6.40 -0.36
C THR A 378 5.83 7.16 -0.03
N PHE A 379 5.91 8.19 0.81
CA PHE A 379 4.77 9.07 1.07
C PHE A 379 4.32 9.83 -0.17
N THR A 380 5.17 10.03 -1.17
CA THR A 380 4.76 10.56 -2.49
C THR A 380 3.75 9.64 -3.17
N ASP A 381 3.98 8.32 -3.14
CA ASP A 381 3.03 7.33 -3.65
C ASP A 381 1.74 7.31 -2.80
N GLY A 382 1.88 7.44 -1.47
CA GLY A 382 0.75 7.56 -0.56
C GLY A 382 -0.12 8.80 -0.82
N ALA A 383 0.49 9.95 -1.03
CA ALA A 383 -0.19 11.20 -1.38
C ALA A 383 -0.83 11.11 -2.77
N ARG A 384 -0.15 10.48 -3.73
CA ARG A 384 -0.72 10.18 -5.06
C ARG A 384 -1.98 9.31 -4.94
N SER A 385 -1.92 8.25 -4.16
CA SER A 385 -3.07 7.36 -3.91
C SER A 385 -4.24 8.10 -3.26
N ALA A 386 -3.98 8.95 -2.26
CA ALA A 386 -5.01 9.75 -1.62
C ALA A 386 -5.71 10.72 -2.60
N ARG A 387 -4.97 11.34 -3.52
CA ARG A 387 -5.55 12.18 -4.59
C ARG A 387 -6.46 11.36 -5.52
N ILE A 388 -6.07 10.15 -5.89
CA ILE A 388 -6.90 9.25 -6.70
C ILE A 388 -8.20 8.91 -5.96
N ILE A 389 -8.12 8.53 -4.68
CA ILE A 389 -9.28 8.19 -3.84
C ILE A 389 -10.26 9.36 -3.77
N ASP A 390 -9.79 10.56 -3.39
CA ASP A 390 -10.63 11.76 -3.29
C ASP A 390 -11.30 12.09 -4.62
N THR A 391 -10.57 11.92 -5.75
CA THR A 391 -11.09 12.20 -7.09
C THR A 391 -12.16 11.18 -7.51
N VAL A 392 -11.98 9.90 -7.16
CA VAL A 392 -12.98 8.85 -7.42
C VAL A 392 -14.26 9.11 -6.66
N VAL A 393 -14.18 9.47 -5.37
CA VAL A 393 -15.35 9.85 -4.56
C VAL A 393 -16.07 11.06 -5.15
N ALA A 394 -15.33 12.09 -5.53
CA ALA A 394 -15.91 13.29 -6.15
C ALA A 394 -16.57 12.97 -7.50
N SER A 395 -15.92 12.18 -8.35
CA SER A 395 -16.45 11.74 -9.63
C SER A 395 -17.75 10.96 -9.51
N ALA A 396 -17.81 10.03 -8.56
CA ALA A 396 -19.01 9.23 -8.29
C ALA A 396 -20.16 10.11 -7.77
N GLY A 397 -19.87 11.08 -6.88
CA GLY A 397 -20.87 12.01 -6.35
C GLY A 397 -21.49 12.95 -7.41
N ASP A 398 -20.69 13.36 -8.39
CA ASP A 398 -21.13 14.29 -9.44
C ASP A 398 -21.54 13.60 -10.75
N ALA A 399 -21.32 12.29 -10.85
CA ALA A 399 -21.49 11.48 -12.08
C ALA A 399 -20.73 12.09 -13.30
N ALA A 400 -19.52 12.59 -13.07
CA ALA A 400 -18.73 13.33 -14.06
C ALA A 400 -17.26 12.92 -14.06
N TRP A 401 -16.59 13.11 -15.23
CA TRP A 401 -15.13 13.02 -15.30
C TRP A 401 -14.46 14.09 -14.44
N ARG A 402 -13.46 13.67 -13.68
CA ARG A 402 -12.66 14.55 -12.82
C ARG A 402 -11.18 14.35 -13.09
N GLU A 403 -10.42 15.46 -13.10
CA GLU A 403 -8.96 15.43 -13.21
C GLU A 403 -8.31 15.08 -11.87
N ILE A 404 -7.33 14.19 -11.90
CA ILE A 404 -6.51 13.78 -10.76
C ILE A 404 -5.29 14.72 -10.70
N ARG A 405 -5.36 15.71 -9.81
CA ARG A 405 -4.34 16.78 -9.67
C ARG A 405 -3.37 16.50 -8.53
#